data_dc9ebc9e1fac20d208c9e3457c0fa068
#
_entry.id   dc9ebc9e1fac20d208c9e3457c0fa068
#
_cell.length_a   1.000
_cell.length_b   1.000
_cell.length_c   1.000
_cell.angle_alpha   90.00
_cell.angle_beta   90.00
_cell.angle_gamma   90.00
#
_symmetry.space_group_name_H-M   'P 1'
#
loop_
_entity.id
_entity.type
_entity.pdbx_description
1 polymer ?
#
loop_
_entity_poly.entity_id
_entity_poly.type
_entity_poly.pdbx_seq_one_letter_code
_entity_poly.pdbx_strand_id
1 'polypeptide(L)'
;KIWQAYAALLPLKTVGVMGDSRTYEYTCMLRAVTSHDGMTADFYNFDKTFIQKVSNRIINSVKGINRVLYDVTSKPPSTIELE
;
A
#
# COMPACT_ATOMS: atom_id res chain seq x y z
N LYS A 1 1.06 17.10 5.15
CA LYS A 1 2.41 16.76 4.72
C LYS A 1 2.81 15.38 5.21
N ILE A 2 3.45 14.62 4.34
CA ILE A 2 3.79 13.24 4.68
C ILE A 2 4.99 13.21 5.62
N TRP A 3 4.84 12.48 6.72
CA TRP A 3 5.90 12.25 7.71
C TRP A 3 6.78 11.07 7.30
N GLN A 4 6.14 9.95 6.95
CA GLN A 4 6.81 8.75 6.48
C GLN A 4 5.95 8.07 5.45
N ALA A 5 6.60 7.42 4.50
CA ALA A 5 5.93 6.61 3.49
C ALA A 5 6.82 5.44 3.11
N TYR A 6 6.20 4.27 2.89
CA TYR A 6 6.94 3.10 2.44
C TYR A 6 6.02 2.13 1.72
N ALA A 7 6.65 1.17 1.05
CA ALA A 7 5.97 0.05 0.44
C ALA A 7 6.54 -1.24 1.02
N ALA A 8 5.68 -2.22 1.21
CA ALA A 8 6.08 -3.52 1.74
C ALA A 8 5.54 -4.63 0.85
N LEU A 9 6.37 -5.62 0.59
CA LEU A 9 5.93 -6.84 -0.08
C LEU A 9 5.44 -7.79 1.01
N LEU A 10 4.15 -8.10 0.99
CA LEU A 10 3.57 -9.00 1.98
C LEU A 10 3.74 -10.45 1.51
N PRO A 11 4.04 -11.39 2.43
CA PRO A 11 4.14 -12.79 2.08
C PRO A 11 2.75 -13.41 1.95
N LEU A 12 1.95 -12.83 1.08
CA LEU A 12 0.54 -13.19 0.91
C LEU A 12 0.23 -13.17 -0.58
N LYS A 13 -0.15 -14.32 -1.11
CA LYS A 13 -0.60 -14.41 -2.49
C LYS A 13 -2.11 -14.29 -2.56
N THR A 14 -2.57 -13.56 -3.54
CA THR A 14 -4.00 -13.35 -3.77
C THR A 14 -4.34 -13.61 -5.22
N VAL A 15 -5.61 -13.89 -5.46
CA VAL A 15 -6.13 -14.15 -6.79
C VAL A 15 -6.31 -12.84 -7.53
N GLY A 16 -5.89 -12.82 -8.78
CA GLY A 16 -6.11 -11.72 -9.69
C GLY A 16 -6.56 -12.22 -11.05
N VAL A 17 -6.77 -11.27 -11.95
CA VAL A 17 -7.14 -11.56 -13.33
C VAL A 17 -6.30 -10.70 -14.25
N MET A 18 -5.71 -11.33 -15.25
CA MET A 18 -4.98 -10.60 -16.27
C MET A 18 -5.38 -11.15 -17.64
N GLY A 19 -6.05 -10.33 -18.43
CA GLY A 19 -6.69 -10.79 -19.65
C GLY A 19 -7.74 -11.83 -19.33
N ASP A 20 -7.63 -13.02 -19.92
CA ASP A 20 -8.56 -14.12 -19.67
C ASP A 20 -8.05 -15.07 -18.61
N SER A 21 -6.89 -14.79 -18.02
CA SER A 21 -6.22 -15.73 -17.11
C SER A 21 -6.37 -15.29 -15.67
N ARG A 22 -6.54 -16.27 -14.78
CA ARG A 22 -6.43 -16.02 -13.35
C ARG A 22 -4.96 -16.02 -12.97
N THR A 23 -4.61 -15.15 -12.04
CA THR A 23 -3.26 -15.09 -11.50
C THR A 23 -3.32 -15.35 -10.00
N TYR A 24 -2.18 -15.76 -9.44
CA TYR A 24 -2.06 -15.98 -8.01
C TYR A 24 -0.68 -15.47 -7.63
N GLU A 25 -0.63 -14.24 -7.14
CA GLU A 25 0.61 -13.52 -6.98
C GLU A 25 0.61 -12.72 -5.68
N TYR A 26 1.73 -12.08 -5.41
CA TYR A 26 1.94 -11.39 -4.15
C TYR A 26 1.23 -10.06 -4.07
N THR A 27 1.17 -9.54 -2.86
CA THR A 27 0.48 -8.31 -2.52
C THR A 27 1.50 -7.29 -2.05
N CYS A 28 1.39 -6.07 -2.57
CA CYS A 28 2.17 -4.93 -2.10
C CYS A 28 1.28 -4.07 -1.22
N MET A 29 1.80 -3.62 -0.09
CA MET A 29 1.09 -2.69 0.77
C MET A 29 1.82 -1.37 0.81
N LEU A 30 1.05 -0.29 0.67
CA LEU A 30 1.56 1.06 0.77
C LEU A 30 1.15 1.67 2.11
N ARG A 31 2.02 2.48 2.66
CA ARG A 31 1.74 3.18 3.91
C ARG A 31 2.31 4.59 3.80
N ALA A 32 1.49 5.59 4.09
CA ALA A 32 1.94 6.96 4.21
C ALA A 32 1.17 7.63 5.33
N VAL A 33 1.87 8.32 6.20
CA VAL A 33 1.26 8.92 7.39
C VAL A 33 1.70 10.35 7.58
N THR A 34 0.85 11.12 8.25
CA THR A 34 1.18 12.43 8.77
C THR A 34 1.37 12.31 10.27
N SER A 35 2.26 13.12 10.82
CA SER A 35 2.51 13.14 12.26
C SER A 35 3.23 14.43 12.61
N HIS A 36 3.09 14.85 13.87
CA HIS A 36 3.87 15.96 14.39
C HIS A 36 5.06 15.48 15.22
N ASP A 37 4.89 14.38 15.93
CA ASP A 37 5.89 13.94 16.91
C ASP A 37 6.19 12.45 16.81
N GLY A 38 5.56 11.72 15.91
CA GLY A 38 5.77 10.28 15.77
C GLY A 38 5.02 9.44 16.80
N MET A 39 4.47 10.05 17.84
CA MET A 39 3.72 9.31 18.86
C MET A 39 2.31 9.01 18.39
N THR A 40 1.70 9.97 17.70
CA THR A 40 0.41 9.78 17.05
C THR A 40 0.59 10.05 15.57
N ALA A 41 -0.17 9.34 14.75
CA ALA A 41 -0.07 9.50 13.31
C ALA A 41 -1.40 9.15 12.67
N ASP A 42 -1.64 9.77 11.53
CA ASP A 42 -2.82 9.52 10.73
C ASP A 42 -2.38 9.12 9.33
N PHE A 43 -3.16 8.29 8.65
CA PHE A 43 -2.82 7.97 7.28
C PHE A 43 -2.97 9.21 6.41
N TYR A 44 -2.13 9.32 5.39
CA TYR A 44 -2.24 10.41 4.45
C TYR A 44 -3.33 10.09 3.43
N ASN A 45 -4.26 11.02 3.25
CA ASN A 45 -5.39 10.81 2.36
C ASN A 45 -5.01 11.25 0.95
N PHE A 46 -4.49 10.30 0.16
CA PHE A 46 -4.14 10.58 -1.23
C PHE A 46 -5.40 10.81 -2.07
N ASP A 47 -5.26 11.68 -3.06
CA ASP A 47 -6.26 11.80 -4.10
C ASP A 47 -6.43 10.45 -4.79
N LYS A 48 -7.68 10.09 -5.07
CA LYS A 48 -8.01 8.79 -5.66
C LYS A 48 -7.26 8.55 -6.98
N THR A 49 -7.23 9.57 -7.82
CA THR A 49 -6.56 9.46 -9.12
C THR A 49 -5.08 9.19 -8.94
N PHE A 50 -4.46 9.85 -7.96
CA PHE A 50 -3.05 9.66 -7.70
C PHE A 50 -2.74 8.25 -7.21
N ILE A 51 -3.50 7.78 -6.21
CA ILE A 51 -3.23 6.45 -5.65
C ILE A 51 -3.50 5.34 -6.67
N GLN A 52 -4.47 5.54 -7.57
CA GLN A 52 -4.70 4.60 -8.66
C GLN A 52 -3.53 4.56 -9.63
N LYS A 53 -2.95 5.71 -9.95
CA LYS A 53 -1.76 5.75 -10.80
C LYS A 53 -0.59 5.02 -10.17
N VAL A 54 -0.38 5.21 -8.87
CA VAL A 54 0.70 4.52 -8.15
C VAL A 54 0.47 3.02 -8.21
N SER A 55 -0.75 2.57 -7.92
CA SER A 55 -1.10 1.15 -7.96
C SER A 55 -0.84 0.56 -9.34
N ASN A 56 -1.32 1.22 -10.38
CA ASN A 56 -1.15 0.74 -11.75
C ASN A 56 0.32 0.66 -12.13
N ARG A 57 1.09 1.64 -11.72
CA ARG A 57 2.52 1.66 -12.02
C ARG A 57 3.25 0.51 -11.35
N ILE A 58 2.92 0.21 -10.10
CA ILE A 58 3.51 -0.92 -9.40
C ILE A 58 3.15 -2.22 -10.11
N ILE A 59 1.88 -2.42 -10.40
CA ILE A 59 1.41 -3.65 -11.05
C ILE A 59 2.08 -3.85 -12.41
N ASN A 60 2.22 -2.78 -13.18
CA ASN A 60 2.78 -2.88 -14.52
C ASN A 60 4.30 -2.97 -14.54
N SER A 61 4.97 -2.52 -13.49
CA SER A 61 6.43 -2.46 -13.46
C SER A 61 7.07 -3.60 -12.68
N VAL A 62 6.36 -4.19 -11.72
CA VAL A 62 6.93 -5.20 -10.85
C VAL A 62 6.20 -6.51 -11.09
N LYS A 63 6.92 -7.48 -11.67
CA LYS A 63 6.34 -8.80 -11.91
C LYS A 63 6.11 -9.52 -10.59
N GLY A 64 5.01 -10.27 -10.54
CA GLY A 64 4.72 -11.10 -9.37
C GLY A 64 3.86 -10.40 -8.33
N ILE A 65 3.38 -9.19 -8.62
CA ILE A 65 2.45 -8.47 -7.75
C ILE A 65 1.16 -8.22 -8.54
N ASN A 66 0.04 -8.66 -7.99
CA ASN A 66 -1.25 -8.45 -8.63
C ASN A 66 -2.22 -7.64 -7.77
N ARG A 67 -1.78 -7.13 -6.63
CA ARG A 67 -2.67 -6.37 -5.74
C ARG A 67 -1.87 -5.36 -4.93
N VAL A 68 -2.44 -4.16 -4.82
CA VAL A 68 -1.87 -3.10 -3.99
C VAL A 68 -2.90 -2.73 -2.93
N LEU A 69 -2.49 -2.75 -1.67
CA LEU A 69 -3.31 -2.32 -0.55
C LEU A 69 -2.75 -1.03 0.02
N TYR A 70 -3.60 -0.24 0.64
CA TYR A 70 -3.18 0.97 1.33
C TYR A 70 -3.63 0.89 2.78
N ASP A 71 -2.68 1.00 3.72
CA ASP A 71 -2.98 0.91 5.14
C ASP A 71 -3.54 2.25 5.64
N VAL A 72 -4.79 2.25 6.05
CA VAL A 72 -5.51 3.45 6.48
C VAL A 72 -5.63 3.55 8.00
N THR A 73 -4.86 2.76 8.73
CA THR A 73 -4.96 2.71 10.18
C THR A 73 -4.11 3.79 10.82
N SER A 74 -4.68 4.51 11.77
CA SER A 74 -3.94 5.54 12.50
C SER A 74 -3.12 4.93 13.63
N LYS A 75 -2.23 5.72 14.19
CA LYS A 75 -1.49 5.36 15.40
C LYS A 75 -1.94 6.30 16.51
N PRO A 76 -2.52 5.79 17.63
CA PRO A 76 -2.95 4.41 17.81
C PRO A 76 -4.17 4.10 16.97
N PRO A 77 -4.56 2.84 16.76
CA PRO A 77 -4.12 1.63 17.46
C PRO A 77 -2.93 0.92 16.83
N SER A 78 -2.58 1.23 15.60
CA SER A 78 -1.43 0.57 14.98
C SER A 78 -0.16 1.38 15.24
N THR A 79 0.94 0.90 14.69
CA THR A 79 2.18 1.67 14.64
C THR A 79 2.35 2.23 13.22
N ILE A 80 3.35 3.08 13.03
CA ILE A 80 3.62 3.61 11.70
C ILE A 80 4.14 2.47 10.83
N GLU A 81 5.16 1.77 11.29
CA GLU A 81 5.74 0.63 10.59
C GLU A 81 5.04 -0.66 10.99
N LEU A 82 5.18 -1.70 10.17
CA LEU A 82 4.53 -2.99 10.45
C LEU A 82 5.17 -3.74 11.61
N GLU A 83 6.43 -3.44 11.89
CA GLU A 83 7.13 -4.11 12.99
C GLU A 83 7.73 -3.15 13.99
#